data_84e87165a7b53082859d4b66ef299f1a
#
_entry.id   84e87165a7b53082859d4b66ef299f1a
#
_cell.length_a   1.000
_cell.length_b   1.000
_cell.length_c   1.000
_cell.angle_alpha   90.00
_cell.angle_beta   90.00
_cell.angle_gamma   90.00
#
_symmetry.space_group_name_H-M   'P 1'
#
loop_
_entity.id
_entity.type
_entity.pdbx_description
1 polymer ?
#
loop_
_entity_poly.entity_id
_entity_poly.type
_entity_poly.pdbx_seq_one_letter_code
_entity_poly.pdbx_strand_id
1 'polypeptide(L)'
;KSLHPLYAASGEYDDDQLQSDEAKEFGCSPDFNAWTNGVNKKPEGTTTTLRSAGCHCHVGYDGKTAKRSRDIIKALDVFIGIPSVIIDTDTKRRSLYGKAGCFRHTMFGCEYRTPSGFFLSDPKLTEWLFGQIFEAINYLNEFGIEEINNDGTWIVETINSGNINEAKKIVEKYKINLKY
;
A
#
# COMPACT_ATOMS: atom_id res chain seq x y z
N LYS A 1 4.56 30.74 -7.42
CA LYS A 1 3.60 30.08 -6.49
C LYS A 1 3.93 28.61 -6.58
N SER A 2 4.60 28.04 -5.57
CA SER A 2 4.75 26.60 -5.48
C SER A 2 3.34 26.03 -5.30
N LEU A 3 2.92 25.20 -6.23
CA LEU A 3 1.81 24.30 -5.99
C LEU A 3 2.28 23.32 -4.92
N HIS A 4 1.95 23.58 -3.66
CA HIS A 4 1.90 22.52 -2.69
C HIS A 4 0.77 21.61 -3.17
N PRO A 5 1.06 20.35 -3.56
CA PRO A 5 0.00 19.39 -3.76
C PRO A 5 -0.78 19.35 -2.46
N LEU A 6 -2.08 19.63 -2.52
CA LEU A 6 -2.95 19.42 -1.39
C LEU A 6 -3.00 17.92 -1.14
N TYR A 7 -2.08 17.47 -0.30
CA TYR A 7 -2.05 16.13 0.20
C TYR A 7 -3.07 16.02 1.32
N ALA A 8 -4.25 15.54 0.97
CA ALA A 8 -5.24 15.14 1.95
C ALA A 8 -5.20 13.61 2.04
N ALA A 9 -4.56 13.07 3.06
CA ALA A 9 -4.52 11.64 3.28
C ALA A 9 -5.91 11.11 3.64
N SER A 10 -6.50 11.66 4.70
CA SER A 10 -7.84 11.31 5.17
C SER A 10 -8.48 12.53 5.82
N GLY A 11 -9.80 12.62 5.69
CA GLY A 11 -10.61 13.66 6.31
C GLY A 11 -11.89 13.07 6.91
N GLU A 12 -12.36 13.67 7.99
CA GLU A 12 -13.69 13.44 8.53
C GLU A 12 -14.62 14.51 8.00
N TYR A 13 -15.81 14.12 7.57
CA TYR A 13 -16.80 14.98 6.96
C TYR A 13 -18.07 14.95 7.80
N ASP A 14 -18.80 16.06 7.82
CA ASP A 14 -20.07 16.14 8.51
C ASP A 14 -21.15 15.34 7.76
N ASP A 15 -22.15 14.86 8.49
CA ASP A 15 -23.22 14.02 7.93
C ASP A 15 -23.98 14.73 6.78
N ASP A 16 -24.13 16.05 6.83
CA ASP A 16 -24.78 16.84 5.78
C ASP A 16 -23.96 16.88 4.48
N GLN A 17 -22.63 16.74 4.56
CA GLN A 17 -21.73 16.65 3.40
C GLN A 17 -21.76 15.26 2.74
N LEU A 18 -22.27 14.25 3.44
CA LEU A 18 -22.29 12.85 3.02
C LEU A 18 -23.71 12.36 2.65
N GLN A 19 -24.59 13.26 2.22
CA GLN A 19 -25.99 12.91 1.94
C GLN A 19 -26.19 12.18 0.60
N SER A 20 -25.37 12.45 -0.42
CA SER A 20 -25.53 11.78 -1.71
C SER A 20 -25.08 10.33 -1.64
N ASP A 21 -25.68 9.47 -2.49
CA ASP A 21 -25.31 8.05 -2.56
C ASP A 21 -23.84 7.88 -2.97
N GLU A 22 -23.34 8.72 -3.87
CA GLU A 22 -21.94 8.72 -4.29
C GLU A 22 -21.00 9.08 -3.13
N ALA A 23 -21.41 10.00 -2.25
CA ALA A 23 -20.61 10.38 -1.08
C ALA A 23 -20.58 9.28 -0.01
N LYS A 24 -21.61 8.41 0.04
CA LYS A 24 -21.70 7.28 0.96
C LYS A 24 -20.93 6.06 0.48
N GLU A 25 -20.67 5.95 -0.83
CA GLU A 25 -19.90 4.85 -1.38
C GLU A 25 -18.40 5.15 -1.43
N PHE A 26 -17.59 4.20 -0.99
CA PHE A 26 -16.17 4.21 -1.34
C PHE A 26 -16.02 3.80 -2.80
N GLY A 27 -15.56 4.72 -3.65
CA GLY A 27 -15.52 4.60 -5.11
C GLY A 27 -14.54 3.56 -5.68
N CYS A 28 -14.14 2.58 -4.89
CA CYS A 28 -13.18 1.56 -5.33
C CYS A 28 -13.88 0.31 -5.81
N SER A 29 -13.54 -0.15 -7.02
CA SER A 29 -13.79 -1.54 -7.42
C SER A 29 -13.05 -2.50 -6.47
N PRO A 30 -13.50 -3.75 -6.30
CA PRO A 30 -12.81 -4.71 -5.45
C PRO A 30 -11.33 -4.84 -5.80
N ASP A 31 -10.48 -4.89 -4.77
CA ASP A 31 -9.06 -5.14 -4.89
C ASP A 31 -8.78 -6.63 -4.75
N PHE A 32 -7.77 -7.12 -5.47
CA PHE A 32 -7.22 -8.46 -5.22
C PHE A 32 -6.27 -8.43 -4.03
N ASN A 33 -6.07 -9.60 -3.42
CA ASN A 33 -5.10 -9.79 -2.35
C ASN A 33 -4.02 -10.78 -2.78
N ALA A 34 -2.77 -10.33 -2.79
CA ALA A 34 -1.64 -11.13 -3.23
C ALA A 34 -1.31 -12.30 -2.28
N TRP A 35 -1.65 -12.19 -0.99
CA TRP A 35 -1.36 -13.21 0.01
C TRP A 35 -2.39 -14.33 0.05
N THR A 36 -3.67 -13.98 -0.12
CA THR A 36 -4.78 -14.95 -0.04
C THR A 36 -5.23 -15.47 -1.40
N ASN A 37 -4.77 -14.86 -2.50
CA ASN A 37 -5.27 -15.08 -3.87
C ASN A 37 -6.76 -14.77 -4.04
N GLY A 38 -7.36 -14.09 -3.10
CA GLY A 38 -8.77 -13.72 -3.09
C GLY A 38 -9.02 -12.26 -3.47
N VAL A 39 -10.25 -11.85 -3.28
CA VAL A 39 -10.70 -10.46 -3.44
C VAL A 39 -10.90 -9.88 -2.03
N ASN A 40 -10.41 -8.67 -1.80
CA ASN A 40 -10.66 -7.96 -0.55
C ASN A 40 -12.11 -7.49 -0.48
N LYS A 41 -12.70 -7.55 0.71
CA LYS A 41 -14.02 -6.95 0.94
C LYS A 41 -13.91 -5.44 0.74
N LYS A 42 -14.88 -4.85 0.03
CA LYS A 42 -15.01 -3.41 -0.07
C LYS A 42 -15.35 -2.87 1.33
N PRO A 43 -14.67 -1.82 1.81
CA PRO A 43 -15.05 -1.19 3.06
C PRO A 43 -16.47 -0.61 2.96
N GLU A 44 -17.25 -0.71 4.05
CA GLU A 44 -18.58 -0.15 4.10
C GLU A 44 -18.50 1.34 4.44
N GLY A 45 -18.76 2.20 3.46
CA GLY A 45 -18.69 3.66 3.60
C GLY A 45 -19.82 4.26 4.45
N THR A 46 -20.93 3.54 4.59
CA THR A 46 -22.11 3.99 5.33
C THR A 46 -21.91 4.02 6.85
N THR A 47 -20.87 3.36 7.36
CA THR A 47 -20.61 3.24 8.81
C THR A 47 -19.62 4.27 9.34
N THR A 48 -19.10 5.16 8.48
CA THR A 48 -18.05 6.10 8.88
C THR A 48 -18.12 7.42 8.10
N THR A 49 -17.82 8.52 8.78
CA THR A 49 -17.63 9.86 8.20
C THR A 49 -16.25 10.02 7.57
N LEU A 50 -15.33 9.07 7.78
CA LEU A 50 -13.98 9.10 7.23
C LEU A 50 -14.00 8.93 5.71
N ARG A 51 -13.30 9.82 5.00
CA ARG A 51 -12.97 9.68 3.57
C ARG A 51 -11.47 9.78 3.38
N SER A 52 -10.94 8.97 2.47
CA SER A 52 -9.51 8.89 2.21
C SER A 52 -9.24 8.95 0.71
N ALA A 53 -8.29 9.80 0.33
CA ALA A 53 -7.71 9.75 -1.00
C ALA A 53 -6.64 8.66 -1.05
N GLY A 54 -6.67 7.83 -2.09
CA GLY A 54 -5.65 6.82 -2.36
C GLY A 54 -4.57 7.36 -3.28
N CYS A 55 -3.38 6.78 -3.19
CA CYS A 55 -2.36 6.88 -4.22
C CYS A 55 -1.84 5.48 -4.54
N HIS A 56 -1.54 5.24 -5.81
CA HIS A 56 -1.22 3.90 -6.28
C HIS A 56 0.10 3.90 -7.04
N CYS A 57 0.87 2.84 -6.86
CA CYS A 57 2.10 2.63 -7.62
C CYS A 57 1.85 1.61 -8.73
N HIS A 58 2.09 2.00 -9.98
CA HIS A 58 1.98 1.12 -11.12
C HIS A 58 3.34 0.55 -11.47
N VAL A 59 3.43 -0.78 -11.55
CA VAL A 59 4.65 -1.49 -11.95
C VAL A 59 4.37 -2.25 -13.24
N GLY A 60 5.04 -1.80 -14.31
CA GLY A 60 4.99 -2.46 -15.62
C GLY A 60 6.15 -3.45 -15.78
N TYR A 61 5.90 -4.60 -16.41
CA TYR A 61 6.92 -5.62 -16.68
C TYR A 61 6.49 -6.55 -17.81
N ASP A 62 7.47 -7.13 -18.49
CA ASP A 62 7.25 -8.09 -19.57
C ASP A 62 6.88 -9.49 -19.02
N GLY A 63 6.23 -10.29 -19.85
CA GLY A 63 5.83 -11.66 -19.48
C GLY A 63 4.82 -11.69 -18.34
N LYS A 64 3.83 -10.81 -18.37
CA LYS A 64 2.80 -10.67 -17.34
C LYS A 64 2.08 -11.99 -17.06
N THR A 65 2.13 -12.40 -15.79
CA THR A 65 1.33 -13.50 -15.24
C THR A 65 0.72 -13.08 -13.91
N ALA A 66 -0.40 -13.69 -13.53
CA ALA A 66 -1.02 -13.44 -12.23
C ALA A 66 -0.08 -13.81 -11.07
N LYS A 67 0.75 -14.86 -11.21
CA LYS A 67 1.76 -15.24 -10.23
C LYS A 67 2.80 -14.13 -10.07
N ARG A 68 3.40 -13.65 -11.18
CA ARG A 68 4.42 -12.59 -11.13
C ARG A 68 3.87 -11.31 -10.53
N SER A 69 2.62 -10.93 -10.86
CA SER A 69 1.97 -9.78 -10.20
C SER A 69 1.94 -9.95 -8.67
N ARG A 70 1.49 -11.12 -8.18
CA ARG A 70 1.43 -11.35 -6.73
C ARG A 70 2.80 -11.36 -6.07
N ASP A 71 3.81 -11.94 -6.71
CA ASP A 71 5.17 -11.96 -6.18
C ASP A 71 5.73 -10.54 -6.03
N ILE A 72 5.51 -9.69 -7.05
CA ILE A 72 5.87 -8.26 -7.01
C ILE A 72 5.15 -7.54 -5.86
N ILE A 73 3.84 -7.73 -5.72
CA ILE A 73 3.05 -7.08 -4.66
C ILE A 73 3.53 -7.50 -3.27
N LYS A 74 3.84 -8.77 -3.06
CA LYS A 74 4.40 -9.26 -1.78
C LYS A 74 5.75 -8.60 -1.47
N ALA A 75 6.62 -8.47 -2.46
CA ALA A 75 7.88 -7.77 -2.29
C ALA A 75 7.65 -6.26 -2.00
N LEU A 76 6.70 -5.62 -2.67
CA LEU A 76 6.34 -4.23 -2.37
C LEU A 76 5.75 -4.06 -0.96
N ASP A 77 5.05 -5.06 -0.43
CA ASP A 77 4.63 -5.03 0.99
C ASP A 77 5.84 -5.02 1.93
N VAL A 78 6.91 -5.76 1.62
CA VAL A 78 8.15 -5.73 2.39
C VAL A 78 8.86 -4.38 2.27
N PHE A 79 9.12 -3.92 1.04
CA PHE A 79 10.00 -2.77 0.79
C PHE A 79 9.29 -1.41 0.89
N ILE A 80 7.96 -1.37 0.83
CA ILE A 80 7.15 -0.13 0.93
C ILE A 80 6.10 -0.26 2.03
N GLY A 81 5.32 -1.33 2.05
CA GLY A 81 4.22 -1.53 3.00
C GLY A 81 4.71 -1.51 4.45
N ILE A 82 5.75 -2.28 4.76
CA ILE A 82 6.37 -2.31 6.10
C ILE A 82 6.97 -0.95 6.49
N PRO A 83 7.83 -0.31 5.67
CA PRO A 83 8.28 1.05 5.96
C PRO A 83 7.14 2.06 6.18
N SER A 84 6.06 1.96 5.42
CA SER A 84 4.92 2.85 5.58
C SER A 84 4.28 2.78 6.97
N VAL A 85 4.38 1.65 7.67
CA VAL A 85 3.93 1.52 9.07
C VAL A 85 4.71 2.46 10.00
N ILE A 86 5.97 2.76 9.66
CA ILE A 86 6.86 3.61 10.46
C ILE A 86 6.75 5.08 10.04
N ILE A 87 6.65 5.34 8.72
CA ILE A 87 6.78 6.68 8.14
C ILE A 87 5.41 7.38 8.01
N ASP A 88 4.36 6.63 7.62
CA ASP A 88 3.04 7.18 7.35
C ASP A 88 2.27 7.45 8.64
N THR A 89 1.90 8.72 8.82
CA THR A 89 1.13 9.18 9.99
C THR A 89 -0.38 9.01 9.84
N ASP A 90 -0.88 8.62 8.66
CA ASP A 90 -2.32 8.41 8.43
C ASP A 90 -2.80 7.03 8.94
N THR A 91 -2.84 6.89 10.25
CA THR A 91 -3.28 5.66 10.90
C THR A 91 -4.78 5.39 10.72
N LYS A 92 -5.60 6.45 10.53
CA LYS A 92 -7.04 6.32 10.33
C LYS A 92 -7.39 5.58 9.04
N ARG A 93 -6.67 5.89 7.94
CA ARG A 93 -6.87 5.21 6.67
C ARG A 93 -6.65 3.69 6.78
N ARG A 94 -5.66 3.27 7.57
CA ARG A 94 -5.30 1.86 7.72
C ARG A 94 -6.41 1.00 8.32
N SER A 95 -7.34 1.60 9.06
CA SER A 95 -8.51 0.88 9.59
C SER A 95 -9.47 0.42 8.47
N LEU A 96 -9.58 1.18 7.40
CA LEU A 96 -10.50 0.95 6.28
C LEU A 96 -9.79 0.42 5.03
N TYR A 97 -8.62 0.98 4.72
CA TYR A 97 -7.85 0.71 3.50
C TYR A 97 -6.41 0.32 3.82
N GLY A 98 -5.65 0.05 2.78
CA GLY A 98 -4.21 -0.15 2.91
C GLY A 98 -3.83 -1.44 3.60
N LYS A 99 -4.65 -2.48 3.46
CA LYS A 99 -4.32 -3.82 3.92
C LYS A 99 -3.19 -4.42 3.07
N ALA A 100 -2.39 -5.28 3.69
CA ALA A 100 -1.32 -5.98 3.01
C ALA A 100 -1.83 -6.73 1.77
N GLY A 101 -1.06 -6.73 0.71
CA GLY A 101 -1.35 -7.43 -0.53
C GLY A 101 -2.40 -6.80 -1.41
N CYS A 102 -2.90 -5.59 -1.10
CA CYS A 102 -3.91 -4.92 -1.92
C CYS A 102 -3.36 -4.51 -3.28
N PHE A 103 -3.98 -5.03 -4.37
CA PHE A 103 -3.54 -4.71 -5.72
C PHE A 103 -4.62 -4.89 -6.77
N ARG A 104 -4.36 -4.38 -7.98
CA ARG A 104 -5.12 -4.66 -9.18
C ARG A 104 -4.20 -5.11 -10.32
N HIS A 105 -4.74 -5.94 -11.20
CA HIS A 105 -4.10 -6.23 -12.47
C HIS A 105 -4.29 -5.05 -13.43
N THR A 106 -3.23 -4.69 -14.15
CA THR A 106 -3.29 -3.70 -15.25
C THR A 106 -2.93 -4.37 -16.57
N MET A 107 -3.10 -3.68 -17.69
CA MET A 107 -2.73 -4.22 -19.01
C MET A 107 -1.24 -4.55 -19.12
N PHE A 108 -0.40 -3.81 -18.42
CA PHE A 108 1.07 -3.86 -18.51
C PHE A 108 1.77 -4.33 -17.23
N GLY A 109 1.01 -4.75 -16.20
CA GLY A 109 1.63 -5.17 -14.94
C GLY A 109 0.64 -5.24 -13.79
N CYS A 110 0.96 -4.57 -12.69
CA CYS A 110 0.12 -4.49 -11.50
C CYS A 110 0.13 -3.09 -10.88
N GLU A 111 -0.94 -2.78 -10.15
CA GLU A 111 -1.14 -1.55 -9.39
C GLU A 111 -1.09 -1.88 -7.90
N TYR A 112 -0.10 -1.40 -7.18
CA TYR A 112 0.07 -1.58 -5.74
C TYR A 112 -0.73 -0.52 -4.97
N ARG A 113 -1.52 -0.95 -3.97
CA ARG A 113 -2.55 -0.13 -3.33
C ARG A 113 -2.48 -0.07 -1.80
N THR A 114 -1.50 -0.71 -1.19
CA THR A 114 -1.37 -0.78 0.27
C THR A 114 -1.05 0.59 0.92
N PRO A 115 -0.06 1.39 0.47
CA PRO A 115 0.28 2.63 1.14
C PRO A 115 -0.77 3.73 0.90
N SER A 116 -0.79 4.72 1.79
CA SER A 116 -1.47 6.00 1.53
C SER A 116 -0.66 6.84 0.53
N GLY A 117 -1.13 8.05 0.22
CA GLY A 117 -0.35 9.01 -0.57
C GLY A 117 0.76 9.72 0.22
N PHE A 118 1.20 9.23 1.40
CA PHE A 118 2.15 9.91 2.29
C PHE A 118 3.42 10.40 1.59
N PHE A 119 3.87 9.67 0.59
CA PHE A 119 5.08 9.98 -0.16
C PHE A 119 4.96 11.21 -1.06
N LEU A 120 3.75 11.70 -1.30
CA LEU A 120 3.51 12.95 -2.04
C LEU A 120 3.75 14.20 -1.18
N SER A 121 3.90 14.05 0.14
CA SER A 121 4.13 15.17 1.04
C SER A 121 5.53 15.78 0.91
N ASP A 122 6.51 15.02 0.42
CA ASP A 122 7.89 15.47 0.21
C ASP A 122 8.47 14.80 -1.06
N PRO A 123 9.13 15.58 -1.94
CA PRO A 123 9.82 15.02 -3.11
C PRO A 123 10.84 13.93 -2.79
N LYS A 124 11.51 14.01 -1.64
CA LYS A 124 12.47 12.98 -1.20
C LYS A 124 11.77 11.66 -0.84
N LEU A 125 10.56 11.72 -0.25
CA LEU A 125 9.76 10.53 0.00
C LEU A 125 9.30 9.89 -1.32
N THR A 126 8.97 10.71 -2.31
CA THR A 126 8.63 10.22 -3.66
C THR A 126 9.84 9.52 -4.31
N GLU A 127 11.02 10.14 -4.25
CA GLU A 127 12.27 9.54 -4.75
C GLU A 127 12.60 8.24 -4.01
N TRP A 128 12.51 8.25 -2.69
CA TRP A 128 12.68 7.06 -1.85
C TRP A 128 11.73 5.94 -2.26
N LEU A 129 10.45 6.22 -2.45
CA LEU A 129 9.46 5.22 -2.86
C LEU A 129 9.83 4.57 -4.19
N PHE A 130 10.23 5.35 -5.18
CA PHE A 130 10.72 4.81 -6.46
C PHE A 130 11.95 3.92 -6.27
N GLY A 131 12.90 4.33 -5.43
CA GLY A 131 14.05 3.51 -5.05
C GLY A 131 13.60 2.16 -4.44
N GLN A 132 12.65 2.17 -3.53
CA GLN A 132 12.14 0.94 -2.90
C GLN A 132 11.42 0.01 -3.89
N ILE A 133 10.77 0.53 -4.93
CA ILE A 133 10.22 -0.31 -6.01
C ILE A 133 11.34 -1.08 -6.72
N PHE A 134 12.45 -0.41 -7.06
CA PHE A 134 13.59 -1.08 -7.69
C PHE A 134 14.24 -2.10 -6.75
N GLU A 135 14.42 -1.77 -5.47
CA GLU A 135 14.95 -2.71 -4.48
C GLU A 135 14.08 -3.96 -4.34
N ALA A 136 12.75 -3.81 -4.31
CA ALA A 136 11.82 -4.93 -4.28
C ALA A 136 11.98 -5.86 -5.50
N ILE A 137 12.12 -5.28 -6.70
CA ILE A 137 12.31 -6.04 -7.94
C ILE A 137 13.68 -6.70 -7.98
N ASN A 138 14.74 -6.00 -7.56
CA ASN A 138 16.09 -6.54 -7.48
C ASN A 138 16.15 -7.72 -6.50
N TYR A 139 15.53 -7.57 -5.33
CA TYR A 139 15.42 -8.65 -4.35
C TYR A 139 14.77 -9.91 -4.95
N LEU A 140 13.63 -9.75 -5.64
CA LEU A 140 12.96 -10.88 -6.29
C LEU A 140 13.81 -11.55 -7.38
N ASN A 141 14.59 -10.77 -8.12
CA ASN A 141 15.43 -11.31 -9.18
C ASN A 141 16.66 -12.05 -8.62
N GLU A 142 17.19 -11.61 -7.49
CA GLU A 142 18.39 -12.18 -6.86
C GLU A 142 18.05 -13.37 -5.94
N PHE A 143 17.05 -13.23 -5.06
CA PHE A 143 16.74 -14.17 -3.99
C PHE A 143 15.43 -14.95 -4.20
N GLY A 144 14.58 -14.52 -5.13
CA GLY A 144 13.26 -15.11 -5.33
C GLY A 144 12.25 -14.69 -4.29
N ILE A 145 11.15 -15.43 -4.18
CA ILE A 145 9.99 -15.09 -3.34
C ILE A 145 9.90 -15.92 -2.05
N GLU A 146 10.70 -16.95 -1.90
CA GLU A 146 10.50 -17.98 -0.85
C GLU A 146 10.64 -17.42 0.56
N GLU A 147 11.64 -16.58 0.83
CA GLU A 147 11.83 -15.99 2.15
C GLU A 147 10.66 -15.06 2.52
N ILE A 148 10.20 -14.26 1.56
CA ILE A 148 9.03 -13.38 1.74
C ILE A 148 7.78 -14.22 2.03
N ASN A 149 7.58 -15.34 1.35
CA ASN A 149 6.46 -16.23 1.61
C ASN A 149 6.53 -16.85 3.02
N ASN A 150 7.71 -17.24 3.48
CA ASN A 150 7.92 -17.79 4.83
C ASN A 150 7.58 -16.76 5.92
N ASP A 151 7.88 -15.49 5.68
CA ASP A 151 7.55 -14.39 6.60
C ASP A 151 6.12 -13.83 6.39
N GLY A 152 5.35 -14.39 5.47
CA GLY A 152 4.09 -13.82 5.00
C GLY A 152 3.11 -13.45 6.10
N THR A 153 2.89 -14.33 7.08
CA THR A 153 2.00 -14.05 8.23
C THR A 153 2.49 -12.84 9.02
N TRP A 154 3.78 -12.79 9.32
CA TRP A 154 4.39 -11.71 10.06
C TRP A 154 4.27 -10.36 9.33
N ILE A 155 4.55 -10.34 8.01
CA ILE A 155 4.42 -9.14 7.17
C ILE A 155 2.98 -8.65 7.15
N VAL A 156 2.02 -9.54 6.88
CA VAL A 156 0.58 -9.22 6.79
C VAL A 156 0.06 -8.66 8.11
N GLU A 157 0.33 -9.33 9.22
CA GLU A 157 -0.11 -8.90 10.54
C GLU A 157 0.50 -7.54 10.92
N THR A 158 1.78 -7.33 10.63
CA THR A 158 2.48 -6.07 10.92
C THR A 158 1.87 -4.90 10.15
N ILE A 159 1.63 -5.05 8.85
CA ILE A 159 1.00 -4.00 8.04
C ILE A 159 -0.43 -3.74 8.52
N ASN A 160 -1.22 -4.81 8.71
CA ASN A 160 -2.64 -4.69 9.01
C ASN A 160 -2.93 -4.14 10.41
N SER A 161 -2.05 -4.41 11.38
CA SER A 161 -2.16 -3.88 12.75
C SER A 161 -1.48 -2.51 12.92
N GLY A 162 -0.59 -2.13 12.00
CA GLY A 162 0.23 -0.92 12.14
C GLY A 162 1.27 -1.03 13.26
N ASN A 163 1.79 -2.23 13.55
CA ASN A 163 2.75 -2.47 14.63
C ASN A 163 4.15 -1.97 14.27
N ILE A 164 4.50 -0.78 14.76
CA ILE A 164 5.79 -0.12 14.48
C ILE A 164 6.98 -0.95 14.97
N ASN A 165 6.86 -1.63 16.10
CA ASN A 165 7.99 -2.41 16.65
C ASN A 165 8.30 -3.62 15.77
N GLU A 166 7.28 -4.32 15.30
CA GLU A 166 7.45 -5.43 14.36
C GLU A 166 7.94 -4.93 12.99
N ALA A 167 7.42 -3.79 12.51
CA ALA A 167 7.90 -3.19 11.29
C ALA A 167 9.40 -2.87 11.31
N LYS A 168 9.93 -2.35 12.44
CA LYS A 168 11.37 -2.10 12.60
C LYS A 168 12.21 -3.38 12.50
N LYS A 169 11.73 -4.49 13.06
CA LYS A 169 12.43 -5.79 12.96
C LYS A 169 12.47 -6.32 11.52
N ILE A 170 11.36 -6.16 10.78
CA ILE A 170 11.31 -6.55 9.38
C ILE A 170 12.25 -5.66 8.53
N VAL A 171 12.23 -4.34 8.77
CA VAL A 171 13.16 -3.39 8.12
C VAL A 171 14.61 -3.80 8.34
N GLU A 172 14.99 -4.19 9.57
CA GLU A 172 16.33 -4.67 9.90
C GLU A 172 16.65 -5.99 9.18
N LYS A 173 15.74 -6.97 9.22
CA LYS A 173 15.90 -8.27 8.56
C LYS A 173 16.16 -8.13 7.07
N TYR A 174 15.38 -7.32 6.38
CA TYR A 174 15.48 -7.11 4.92
C TYR A 174 16.44 -5.97 4.54
N LYS A 175 17.14 -5.37 5.53
CA LYS A 175 18.12 -4.29 5.36
C LYS A 175 17.57 -3.09 4.58
N ILE A 176 16.31 -2.74 4.82
CA ILE A 176 15.63 -1.66 4.10
C ILE A 176 16.16 -0.31 4.54
N ASN A 177 16.55 0.52 3.57
CA ASN A 177 17.00 1.88 3.87
C ASN A 177 15.81 2.83 4.04
N LEU A 178 15.68 3.43 5.23
CA LEU A 178 14.64 4.43 5.56
C LEU A 178 15.12 5.87 5.38
N LYS A 179 16.31 6.10 4.88
CA LYS A 179 16.82 7.47 4.66
C LYS A 179 16.23 8.05 3.36
N TYR A 180 15.55 9.15 3.47
CA TYR A 180 14.96 9.95 2.37
C TYR A 180 15.36 11.41 2.49
#